data_5f5512f4fd3e46d4cddb37255b8478ed
#
_entry.id   5f5512f4fd3e46d4cddb37255b8478ed
#
_cell.length_a   1.000
_cell.length_b   1.000
_cell.length_c   1.000
_cell.angle_alpha   90.00
_cell.angle_beta   90.00
_cell.angle_gamma   90.00
#
_symmetry.space_group_name_H-M   'P 1'
#
loop_
_entity.id
_entity.type
_entity.pdbx_description
1 polymer ?
#
loop_
_entity_poly.entity_id
_entity_poly.type
_entity_poly.pdbx_seq_one_letter_code
_entity_poly.pdbx_strand_id
1 'polypeptide(L)'
;SSDLDANDVVAALAEAVGKPAPALSGNGSSMAVPTDLQRTSAILTHPVFNTHHTELELQRYIKRLENKDFSLMHGMIPLGSCTMKLNAASTLLPLSWPEWGALHPFAPVEQTEGYQEVFRQLSNDLAKCTGFSAVSLQPNSGAQGEYAGLLVIRAYHEARGDHKRNVALIPSSAHGTNPASAAMVGMRIVVVKADSEGHVDVADLKAKAEQYKDTLSCLMVTYPSTHGEIGRASCRERVSSPV
;
A
#
# COMPACT_ATOMS: atom_id res chain seq x y z
N SER A 1 -7.90 -3.01 27.07
CA SER A 1 -8.15 -4.37 26.59
C SER A 1 -9.64 -4.58 26.57
N SER A 2 -10.19 -4.91 25.44
CA SER A 2 -11.59 -5.29 25.32
C SER A 2 -11.72 -6.72 25.84
N ASP A 3 -12.02 -6.87 27.12
CA ASP A 3 -12.35 -8.14 27.72
C ASP A 3 -13.83 -8.53 27.44
N LEU A 4 -14.40 -7.98 26.36
CA LEU A 4 -15.71 -8.34 25.88
C LEU A 4 -15.67 -9.75 25.33
N ASP A 5 -16.29 -10.67 26.01
CA ASP A 5 -16.49 -12.02 25.49
C ASP A 5 -17.76 -12.11 24.62
N ALA A 6 -17.98 -13.26 24.01
CA ALA A 6 -19.16 -13.47 23.15
C ALA A 6 -20.49 -13.32 23.92
N ASN A 7 -20.50 -13.57 25.22
CA ASN A 7 -21.68 -13.40 26.07
C ASN A 7 -22.02 -11.92 26.25
N ASP A 8 -21.01 -11.06 26.43
CA ASP A 8 -21.21 -9.62 26.58
C ASP A 8 -21.82 -9.03 25.29
N VAL A 9 -21.33 -9.45 24.13
CA VAL A 9 -21.86 -9.01 22.83
C VAL A 9 -23.30 -9.45 22.66
N VAL A 10 -23.60 -10.73 22.98
CA VAL A 10 -24.97 -11.27 22.88
C VAL A 10 -25.91 -10.59 23.87
N ALA A 11 -25.45 -10.31 25.10
CA ALA A 11 -26.22 -9.60 26.10
C ALA A 11 -26.58 -8.16 25.63
N ALA A 12 -25.62 -7.41 25.11
CA ALA A 12 -25.84 -6.07 24.58
C ALA A 12 -26.82 -6.06 23.40
N LEU A 13 -26.71 -7.02 22.46
CA LEU A 13 -27.64 -7.16 21.35
C LEU A 13 -29.04 -7.55 21.80
N ALA A 14 -29.15 -8.45 22.78
CA ALA A 14 -30.45 -8.86 23.33
C ALA A 14 -31.15 -7.72 24.04
N GLU A 15 -30.42 -6.91 24.80
CA GLU A 15 -30.92 -5.69 25.43
C GLU A 15 -31.43 -4.70 24.38
N ALA A 16 -30.64 -4.46 23.33
CA ALA A 16 -31.02 -3.52 22.25
C ALA A 16 -32.31 -3.90 21.53
N VAL A 17 -32.61 -5.21 21.44
CA VAL A 17 -33.85 -5.70 20.80
C VAL A 17 -34.96 -6.07 21.80
N GLY A 18 -34.76 -5.78 23.09
CA GLY A 18 -35.75 -6.06 24.14
C GLY A 18 -36.07 -7.54 24.36
N LYS A 19 -35.14 -8.45 24.08
CA LYS A 19 -35.28 -9.89 24.25
C LYS A 19 -34.30 -10.42 25.31
N PRO A 20 -34.66 -11.51 26.03
CA PRO A 20 -33.70 -12.12 26.95
C PRO A 20 -32.49 -12.65 26.17
N ALA A 21 -31.28 -12.41 26.69
CA ALA A 21 -30.06 -12.96 26.11
C ALA A 21 -30.10 -14.49 26.12
N PRO A 22 -29.93 -15.18 24.99
CA PRO A 22 -29.80 -16.61 24.99
C PRO A 22 -28.52 -17.00 25.71
N ALA A 23 -28.56 -18.00 26.60
CA ALA A 23 -27.37 -18.55 27.20
C ALA A 23 -26.52 -19.20 26.10
N LEU A 24 -25.33 -18.68 25.86
CA LEU A 24 -24.36 -19.36 25.01
C LEU A 24 -23.86 -20.59 25.78
N SER A 25 -24.45 -21.72 25.53
CA SER A 25 -24.00 -23.01 26.10
C SER A 25 -22.74 -23.47 25.37
N GLY A 26 -21.63 -23.44 26.07
CA GLY A 26 -20.39 -24.04 25.60
C GLY A 26 -19.24 -23.07 25.43
N ASN A 27 -18.09 -23.50 25.84
CA ASN A 27 -16.80 -22.91 25.46
C ASN A 27 -16.81 -22.66 23.96
N GLY A 28 -16.66 -21.44 23.48
CA GLY A 28 -16.70 -20.94 22.11
C GLY A 28 -16.28 -21.87 20.96
N SER A 29 -16.77 -23.05 21.02
CA SER A 29 -16.38 -24.14 20.17
C SER A 29 -17.52 -24.44 19.20
N SER A 30 -17.13 -24.35 18.02
CA SER A 30 -17.76 -24.91 16.87
C SER A 30 -19.14 -24.30 16.54
N MET A 31 -19.11 -23.24 15.78
CA MET A 31 -20.04 -23.30 14.66
C MET A 31 -19.75 -24.64 13.98
N ALA A 32 -20.61 -25.63 14.28
CA ALA A 32 -20.45 -26.95 13.71
C ALA A 32 -20.52 -26.78 12.19
N VAL A 33 -19.36 -26.88 11.55
CA VAL A 33 -19.32 -26.88 10.08
C VAL A 33 -20.25 -28.01 9.64
N PRO A 34 -21.27 -27.76 8.80
CA PRO A 34 -22.15 -28.80 8.29
C PRO A 34 -21.34 -30.02 7.82
N THR A 35 -21.84 -31.21 8.05
CA THR A 35 -21.09 -32.45 7.83
C THR A 35 -20.62 -32.59 6.37
N ASP A 36 -21.39 -32.07 5.43
CA ASP A 36 -21.10 -32.07 4.00
C ASP A 36 -19.97 -31.09 3.63
N LEU A 37 -19.71 -30.07 4.50
CA LEU A 37 -18.63 -29.13 4.35
C LEU A 37 -17.39 -29.47 5.18
N GLN A 38 -17.48 -30.52 6.01
CA GLN A 38 -16.34 -30.97 6.79
C GLN A 38 -15.29 -31.62 5.89
N ARG A 39 -14.04 -31.22 6.07
CA ARG A 39 -12.94 -31.85 5.36
C ARG A 39 -12.75 -33.30 5.85
N THR A 40 -12.80 -34.23 4.94
CA THR A 40 -12.53 -35.66 5.20
C THR A 40 -11.11 -36.08 4.78
N SER A 41 -10.44 -35.27 3.95
CA SER A 41 -9.07 -35.54 3.50
C SER A 41 -8.03 -35.06 4.53
N ALA A 42 -6.91 -35.76 4.63
CA ALA A 42 -5.78 -35.31 5.44
C ALA A 42 -5.21 -33.96 4.92
N ILE A 43 -4.75 -33.11 5.85
CA ILE A 43 -4.11 -31.84 5.55
C ILE A 43 -2.65 -31.86 6.00
N LEU A 44 -1.82 -31.01 5.38
CA LEU A 44 -0.43 -30.80 5.78
C LEU A 44 0.37 -32.11 5.92
N THR A 45 0.17 -33.04 4.99
CA THR A 45 0.80 -34.37 5.02
C THR A 45 2.29 -34.35 4.66
N HIS A 46 2.78 -33.24 4.08
CA HIS A 46 4.20 -33.11 3.76
C HIS A 46 5.05 -33.12 5.04
N PRO A 47 6.17 -33.87 5.07
CA PRO A 47 7.01 -34.00 6.26
C PRO A 47 7.44 -32.68 6.91
N VAL A 48 7.60 -31.60 6.15
CA VAL A 48 7.99 -30.28 6.67
C VAL A 48 7.03 -29.76 7.75
N PHE A 49 5.75 -30.10 7.66
CA PHE A 49 4.75 -29.69 8.65
C PHE A 49 4.71 -30.59 9.89
N ASN A 50 5.50 -31.66 9.89
CA ASN A 50 5.47 -32.68 10.92
C ASN A 50 6.88 -32.99 11.53
N THR A 51 7.86 -32.12 11.29
CA THR A 51 9.25 -32.37 11.71
C THR A 51 9.88 -31.24 12.54
N HIS A 52 9.27 -30.06 12.60
CA HIS A 52 9.82 -28.90 13.32
C HIS A 52 8.89 -28.50 14.45
N HIS A 53 8.97 -29.24 15.57
CA HIS A 53 8.01 -29.10 16.69
C HIS A 53 8.49 -28.17 17.81
N THR A 54 9.76 -27.78 17.81
CA THR A 54 10.30 -26.82 18.78
C THR A 54 10.60 -25.48 18.12
N GLU A 55 10.53 -24.42 18.88
CA GLU A 55 10.88 -23.06 18.39
C GLU A 55 12.27 -23.04 17.76
N LEU A 56 13.26 -23.65 18.41
CA LEU A 56 14.63 -23.67 17.93
C LEU A 56 14.79 -24.43 16.61
N GLU A 57 14.08 -25.56 16.45
CA GLU A 57 14.09 -26.31 15.19
C GLU A 57 13.43 -25.52 14.07
N LEU A 58 12.34 -24.81 14.34
CA LEU A 58 11.68 -23.94 13.38
C LEU A 58 12.59 -22.78 12.98
N GLN A 59 13.22 -22.11 13.93
CA GLN A 59 14.18 -21.02 13.65
C GLN A 59 15.33 -21.50 12.77
N ARG A 60 15.91 -22.65 13.07
CA ARG A 60 16.99 -23.25 12.27
C ARG A 60 16.52 -23.63 10.87
N TYR A 61 15.29 -24.13 10.75
CA TYR A 61 14.69 -24.46 9.46
C TYR A 61 14.49 -23.20 8.62
N ILE A 62 13.90 -22.16 9.19
CA ILE A 62 13.71 -20.86 8.51
C ILE A 62 15.05 -20.29 8.07
N LYS A 63 16.06 -20.26 8.95
CA LYS A 63 17.39 -19.75 8.62
C LYS A 63 18.06 -20.54 7.50
N ARG A 64 17.87 -21.85 7.47
CA ARG A 64 18.38 -22.69 6.37
C ARG A 64 17.72 -22.35 5.02
N LEU A 65 16.42 -22.02 5.03
CA LEU A 65 15.74 -21.58 3.82
C LEU A 65 16.19 -20.17 3.40
N GLU A 66 16.28 -19.25 4.34
CA GLU A 66 16.79 -17.90 4.10
C GLU A 66 18.19 -17.91 3.45
N ASN A 67 19.07 -18.77 3.93
CA ASN A 67 20.44 -18.88 3.40
C ASN A 67 20.54 -19.45 1.96
N LYS A 68 19.41 -19.94 1.40
CA LYS A 68 19.37 -20.41 0.00
C LYS A 68 19.12 -19.28 -0.99
N ASP A 69 18.71 -18.14 -0.50
CA ASP A 69 18.41 -16.96 -1.30
C ASP A 69 19.20 -15.76 -0.77
N PHE A 70 19.10 -14.66 -1.49
CA PHE A 70 19.77 -13.42 -1.15
C PHE A 70 19.13 -12.75 0.06
N SER A 71 19.93 -12.47 1.07
CA SER A 71 19.48 -11.82 2.31
C SER A 71 20.09 -10.42 2.45
N LEU A 72 19.31 -9.47 2.93
CA LEU A 72 19.79 -8.11 3.26
C LEU A 72 20.89 -8.09 4.32
N MET A 73 21.06 -9.17 5.08
CA MET A 73 22.16 -9.33 6.05
C MET A 73 23.46 -9.73 5.37
N HIS A 74 23.41 -10.28 4.15
CA HIS A 74 24.58 -10.75 3.40
C HIS A 74 24.97 -9.81 2.24
N GLY A 75 24.08 -8.91 1.83
CA GLY A 75 24.34 -8.00 0.73
C GLY A 75 23.16 -7.09 0.41
N MET A 76 23.35 -6.26 -0.60
CA MET A 76 22.30 -5.33 -1.06
C MET A 76 21.43 -5.96 -2.14
N ILE A 77 20.13 -5.86 -2.00
CA ILE A 77 19.19 -6.24 -3.05
C ILE A 77 19.03 -5.06 -4.02
N PRO A 78 19.18 -5.25 -5.33
CA PRO A 78 19.20 -4.17 -6.32
C PRO A 78 17.77 -3.66 -6.68
N LEU A 79 16.84 -3.64 -5.72
CA LEU A 79 15.46 -3.18 -5.93
C LEU A 79 15.11 -2.12 -4.88
N GLY A 80 14.50 -1.00 -5.33
CA GLY A 80 14.20 0.15 -4.50
C GLY A 80 13.33 -0.15 -3.28
N SER A 81 12.22 -0.86 -3.44
CA SER A 81 11.30 -1.19 -2.35
C SER A 81 11.90 -2.13 -1.29
N CYS A 82 12.97 -2.84 -1.63
CA CYS A 82 13.67 -3.74 -0.70
C CYS A 82 14.36 -3.00 0.43
N THR A 83 14.71 -1.73 0.25
CA THR A 83 15.36 -0.90 1.27
C THR A 83 14.49 -0.68 2.51
N MET A 84 13.17 -0.83 2.40
CA MET A 84 12.26 -0.77 3.55
C MET A 84 12.58 -1.81 4.62
N LYS A 85 13.23 -2.93 4.27
CA LYS A 85 13.63 -3.98 5.19
C LYS A 85 14.87 -3.61 6.01
N LEU A 86 15.53 -2.51 5.67
CA LEU A 86 16.68 -1.98 6.41
C LEU A 86 16.29 -1.03 7.56
N ASN A 87 15.01 -0.78 7.76
CA ASN A 87 14.53 -0.02 8.92
C ASN A 87 14.92 -0.74 10.21
N ALA A 88 15.38 0.02 11.18
CA ALA A 88 15.73 -0.55 12.48
C ALA A 88 14.52 -1.20 13.14
N ALA A 89 14.67 -2.40 13.70
CA ALA A 89 13.59 -3.10 14.39
C ALA A 89 12.98 -2.26 15.53
N SER A 90 13.79 -1.42 16.18
CA SER A 90 13.34 -0.50 17.21
C SER A 90 12.27 0.49 16.76
N THR A 91 12.21 0.83 15.47
CA THR A 91 11.17 1.72 14.93
C THR A 91 9.80 1.05 14.86
N LEU A 92 9.77 -0.27 14.91
CA LEU A 92 8.53 -1.07 14.90
C LEU A 92 8.00 -1.37 16.31
N LEU A 93 8.83 -1.22 17.34
CA LEU A 93 8.44 -1.54 18.74
C LEU A 93 7.18 -0.78 19.19
N PRO A 94 7.01 0.52 18.92
CA PRO A 94 5.81 1.25 19.31
C PRO A 94 4.52 0.66 18.77
N LEU A 95 4.54 0.01 17.60
CA LEU A 95 3.35 -0.60 16.99
C LEU A 95 2.80 -1.77 17.82
N SER A 96 3.65 -2.40 18.65
CA SER A 96 3.25 -3.48 19.57
C SER A 96 2.67 -2.99 20.90
N TRP A 97 2.74 -1.70 21.18
CA TRP A 97 2.18 -1.15 22.42
C TRP A 97 0.66 -1.08 22.32
N PRO A 98 -0.08 -1.43 23.39
CA PRO A 98 -1.54 -1.39 23.39
C PRO A 98 -2.11 -0.02 23.03
N GLU A 99 -1.44 1.06 23.47
CA GLU A 99 -1.84 2.44 23.17
C GLU A 99 -1.88 2.75 21.67
N TRP A 100 -1.08 2.04 20.87
CA TRP A 100 -1.08 2.14 19.41
C TRP A 100 -1.90 1.04 18.73
N GLY A 101 -1.71 -0.20 19.17
CA GLY A 101 -2.26 -1.36 18.48
C GLY A 101 -3.70 -1.72 18.84
N ALA A 102 -4.19 -1.28 20.02
CA ALA A 102 -5.50 -1.68 20.51
C ALA A 102 -6.66 -0.75 20.10
N LEU A 103 -6.37 0.39 19.46
CA LEU A 103 -7.42 1.28 18.97
C LEU A 103 -8.04 0.76 17.66
N HIS A 104 -9.36 0.71 17.64
CA HIS A 104 -10.07 0.36 16.41
C HIS A 104 -9.97 1.48 15.37
N PRO A 105 -9.79 1.18 14.06
CA PRO A 105 -9.67 2.19 13.00
C PRO A 105 -10.86 3.15 12.90
N PHE A 106 -12.05 2.73 13.33
CA PHE A 106 -13.27 3.53 13.34
C PHE A 106 -13.66 4.02 14.74
N ALA A 107 -12.70 4.07 15.67
CA ALA A 107 -12.94 4.72 16.95
C ALA A 107 -13.33 6.20 16.74
N PRO A 108 -14.24 6.76 17.54
CA PRO A 108 -14.61 8.17 17.48
C PRO A 108 -13.38 9.08 17.56
N VAL A 109 -13.38 10.17 16.79
CA VAL A 109 -12.21 11.07 16.64
C VAL A 109 -11.76 11.63 18.00
N GLU A 110 -12.71 11.95 18.86
CA GLU A 110 -12.46 12.45 20.23
C GLU A 110 -11.74 11.44 21.15
N GLN A 111 -11.74 10.16 20.78
CA GLN A 111 -11.01 9.10 21.47
C GLN A 111 -9.62 8.83 20.88
N THR A 112 -9.25 9.53 19.81
CA THR A 112 -8.03 9.30 19.04
C THR A 112 -7.15 10.56 18.94
N GLU A 113 -7.22 11.48 19.89
CA GLU A 113 -6.51 12.77 19.84
C GLU A 113 -5.00 12.63 19.59
N GLY A 114 -4.36 11.64 20.22
CA GLY A 114 -2.94 11.36 20.00
C GLY A 114 -2.61 10.97 18.55
N TYR A 115 -3.45 10.13 17.92
CA TYR A 115 -3.30 9.79 16.53
C TYR A 115 -3.53 10.99 15.60
N GLN A 116 -4.53 11.83 15.90
CA GLN A 116 -4.80 13.04 15.12
C GLN A 116 -3.61 14.01 15.18
N GLU A 117 -2.98 14.15 16.34
CA GLU A 117 -1.79 14.97 16.49
C GLU A 117 -0.59 14.43 15.67
N VAL A 118 -0.36 13.11 15.69
CA VAL A 118 0.68 12.48 14.85
C VAL A 118 0.41 12.71 13.36
N PHE A 119 -0.82 12.52 12.91
CA PHE A 119 -1.19 12.75 11.51
C PHE A 119 -0.98 14.19 11.09
N ARG A 120 -1.37 15.14 11.95
CA ARG A 120 -1.20 16.58 11.70
C ARG A 120 0.28 16.97 11.61
N GLN A 121 1.09 16.55 12.57
CA GLN A 121 2.53 16.86 12.59
C GLN A 121 3.22 16.24 11.37
N LEU A 122 3.04 14.95 11.13
CA LEU A 122 3.67 14.25 10.02
C LEU A 122 3.28 14.85 8.66
N SER A 123 2.00 15.16 8.45
CA SER A 123 1.53 15.79 7.22
C SER A 123 2.17 17.16 7.00
N ASN A 124 2.29 17.97 8.05
CA ASN A 124 2.93 19.28 7.97
C ASN A 124 4.42 19.17 7.67
N ASP A 125 5.12 18.24 8.30
CA ASP A 125 6.56 18.06 8.10
C ASP A 125 6.85 17.51 6.70
N LEU A 126 6.06 16.57 6.21
CA LEU A 126 6.16 16.08 4.84
C LEU A 126 5.86 17.19 3.82
N ALA A 127 4.83 18.02 4.06
CA ALA A 127 4.53 19.16 3.19
C ALA A 127 5.70 20.16 3.14
N LYS A 128 6.32 20.47 4.27
CA LYS A 128 7.52 21.34 4.32
C LYS A 128 8.70 20.73 3.57
N CYS A 129 8.96 19.43 3.75
CA CYS A 129 10.08 18.74 3.09
C CYS A 129 9.91 18.65 1.58
N THR A 130 8.68 18.51 1.08
CA THR A 130 8.39 18.30 -0.34
C THR A 130 7.99 19.58 -1.08
N GLY A 131 7.59 20.60 -0.35
CA GLY A 131 7.04 21.85 -0.94
C GLY A 131 5.59 21.71 -1.42
N PHE A 132 4.91 20.60 -1.15
CA PHE A 132 3.50 20.43 -1.47
C PHE A 132 2.60 21.21 -0.50
N SER A 133 1.47 21.67 -0.99
CA SER A 133 0.45 22.36 -0.17
C SER A 133 -0.29 21.46 0.79
N ALA A 134 -0.38 20.17 0.48
CA ALA A 134 -1.04 19.16 1.30
C ALA A 134 -0.44 17.77 1.08
N VAL A 135 -0.61 16.90 2.07
CA VAL A 135 -0.16 15.50 2.05
C VAL A 135 -1.29 14.61 2.57
N SER A 136 -1.52 13.49 1.94
CA SER A 136 -2.43 12.45 2.42
C SER A 136 -1.63 11.25 2.96
N LEU A 137 -1.98 10.80 4.16
CA LEU A 137 -1.41 9.61 4.79
C LEU A 137 -2.28 8.35 4.56
N GLN A 138 -3.32 8.44 3.74
CA GLN A 138 -4.24 7.32 3.45
C GLN A 138 -3.60 6.17 2.67
N PRO A 139 -2.73 6.39 1.66
CA PRO A 139 -2.12 5.30 0.92
C PRO A 139 -1.24 4.40 1.79
N ASN A 140 -1.47 3.08 1.72
CA ASN A 140 -0.72 2.08 2.48
C ASN A 140 0.46 1.47 1.68
N SER A 141 0.63 1.86 0.44
CA SER A 141 1.69 1.36 -0.45
C SER A 141 2.02 2.37 -1.54
N GLY A 142 3.14 2.17 -2.23
CA GLY A 142 3.50 2.99 -3.39
C GLY A 142 2.43 2.96 -4.48
N ALA A 143 1.89 1.79 -4.80
CA ALA A 143 0.82 1.66 -5.79
C ALA A 143 -0.47 2.41 -5.40
N GLN A 144 -0.82 2.42 -4.11
CA GLN A 144 -1.95 3.22 -3.63
C GLN A 144 -1.66 4.73 -3.70
N GLY A 145 -0.42 5.14 -3.48
CA GLY A 145 0.02 6.52 -3.68
C GLY A 145 -0.10 6.96 -5.14
N GLU A 146 0.32 6.11 -6.09
CA GLU A 146 0.13 6.32 -7.52
C GLU A 146 -1.37 6.50 -7.87
N TYR A 147 -2.19 5.59 -7.39
CA TYR A 147 -3.63 5.62 -7.59
C TYR A 147 -4.27 6.89 -7.02
N ALA A 148 -3.93 7.25 -5.78
CA ALA A 148 -4.43 8.48 -5.13
C ALA A 148 -4.01 9.74 -5.89
N GLY A 149 -2.76 9.82 -6.32
CA GLY A 149 -2.26 10.94 -7.12
C GLY A 149 -3.00 11.09 -8.46
N LEU A 150 -3.24 9.98 -9.15
CA LEU A 150 -3.99 9.99 -10.41
C LEU A 150 -5.46 10.34 -10.21
N LEU A 151 -6.09 9.92 -9.11
CA LEU A 151 -7.44 10.35 -8.75
C LEU A 151 -7.52 11.86 -8.53
N VAL A 152 -6.54 12.44 -7.83
CA VAL A 152 -6.46 13.90 -7.61
C VAL A 152 -6.33 14.63 -8.95
N ILE A 153 -5.45 14.18 -9.84
CA ILE A 153 -5.28 14.77 -11.18
C ILE A 153 -6.58 14.71 -11.97
N ARG A 154 -7.26 13.56 -11.95
CA ARG A 154 -8.55 13.41 -12.61
C ARG A 154 -9.61 14.36 -12.04
N ALA A 155 -9.75 14.37 -10.73
CA ALA A 155 -10.69 15.26 -10.04
C ALA A 155 -10.40 16.75 -10.33
N TYR A 156 -9.12 17.13 -10.44
CA TYR A 156 -8.72 18.49 -10.82
C TYR A 156 -9.27 18.87 -12.20
N HIS A 157 -9.12 17.99 -13.20
CA HIS A 157 -9.65 18.27 -14.56
C HIS A 157 -11.18 18.29 -14.58
N GLU A 158 -11.81 17.34 -13.91
CA GLU A 158 -13.28 17.25 -13.83
C GLU A 158 -13.89 18.47 -13.14
N ALA A 159 -13.32 18.95 -12.05
CA ALA A 159 -13.76 20.15 -11.33
C ALA A 159 -13.68 21.42 -12.19
N ARG A 160 -12.82 21.43 -13.20
CA ARG A 160 -12.69 22.54 -14.17
C ARG A 160 -13.58 22.37 -15.39
N GLY A 161 -14.39 21.33 -15.44
CA GLY A 161 -15.23 20.99 -16.59
C GLY A 161 -14.46 20.35 -17.77
N ASP A 162 -13.23 19.94 -17.55
CA ASP A 162 -12.32 19.44 -18.60
C ASP A 162 -12.37 17.91 -18.70
N HIS A 163 -13.56 17.37 -18.82
CA HIS A 163 -13.85 15.93 -18.80
C HIS A 163 -13.16 15.14 -19.94
N LYS A 164 -12.63 15.82 -20.95
CA LYS A 164 -11.92 15.21 -22.07
C LYS A 164 -10.49 14.81 -21.72
N ARG A 165 -9.90 15.38 -20.67
CA ARG A 165 -8.52 15.12 -20.27
C ARG A 165 -8.41 13.82 -19.49
N ASN A 166 -8.22 12.74 -20.26
CA ASN A 166 -8.13 11.39 -19.72
C ASN A 166 -6.94 10.59 -20.25
N VAL A 167 -5.99 11.22 -20.94
CA VAL A 167 -4.78 10.56 -21.43
C VAL A 167 -3.64 10.70 -20.44
N ALA A 168 -3.03 9.58 -20.06
CA ALA A 168 -1.79 9.51 -19.32
C ALA A 168 -0.65 9.04 -20.24
N LEU A 169 0.39 9.85 -20.37
CA LEU A 169 1.63 9.44 -21.03
C LEU A 169 2.50 8.68 -20.04
N ILE A 170 2.92 7.46 -20.41
CA ILE A 170 3.70 6.59 -19.52
C ILE A 170 4.86 5.98 -20.35
N PRO A 171 6.13 6.14 -19.91
CA PRO A 171 7.27 5.53 -20.60
C PRO A 171 7.18 4.00 -20.61
N SER A 172 7.68 3.37 -21.66
CA SER A 172 7.74 1.91 -21.78
C SER A 172 8.64 1.25 -20.72
N SER A 173 9.55 2.02 -20.13
CA SER A 173 10.41 1.59 -19.01
C SER A 173 9.73 1.66 -17.64
N ALA A 174 8.49 2.14 -17.56
CA ALA A 174 7.77 2.26 -16.30
C ALA A 174 7.43 0.89 -15.70
N HIS A 175 7.36 0.84 -14.37
CA HIS A 175 6.88 -0.34 -13.67
C HIS A 175 5.42 -0.65 -14.04
N GLY A 176 5.06 -1.93 -14.05
CA GLY A 176 3.70 -2.38 -14.43
C GLY A 176 2.56 -1.79 -13.59
N THR A 177 2.83 -1.34 -12.38
CA THR A 177 1.83 -0.65 -11.53
C THR A 177 1.39 0.70 -12.10
N ASN A 178 2.27 1.40 -12.82
CA ASN A 178 1.96 2.72 -13.37
C ASN A 178 0.78 2.68 -14.36
N PRO A 179 0.84 1.86 -15.43
CA PRO A 179 -0.31 1.73 -16.31
C PRO A 179 -1.53 1.10 -15.62
N ALA A 180 -1.33 0.16 -14.69
CA ALA A 180 -2.44 -0.43 -13.94
C ALA A 180 -3.19 0.63 -13.12
N SER A 181 -2.49 1.48 -12.37
CA SER A 181 -3.08 2.57 -11.60
C SER A 181 -3.80 3.59 -12.48
N ALA A 182 -3.22 3.92 -13.65
CA ALA A 182 -3.86 4.82 -14.61
C ALA A 182 -5.16 4.23 -15.19
N ALA A 183 -5.16 2.94 -15.51
CA ALA A 183 -6.36 2.23 -15.97
C ALA A 183 -7.46 2.21 -14.90
N MET A 184 -7.09 1.96 -13.63
CA MET A 184 -8.04 1.93 -12.51
C MET A 184 -8.78 3.26 -12.32
N VAL A 185 -8.14 4.39 -12.59
CA VAL A 185 -8.81 5.70 -12.53
C VAL A 185 -9.52 6.07 -13.85
N GLY A 186 -9.60 5.16 -14.81
CA GLY A 186 -10.28 5.36 -16.08
C GLY A 186 -9.51 6.24 -17.07
N MET A 187 -8.18 6.36 -16.92
CA MET A 187 -7.35 7.05 -17.90
C MET A 187 -6.96 6.13 -19.07
N ARG A 188 -6.84 6.71 -20.24
CA ARG A 188 -6.29 6.05 -21.42
C ARG A 188 -4.77 6.16 -21.41
N ILE A 189 -4.10 5.03 -21.48
CA ILE A 189 -2.65 4.96 -21.44
C ILE A 189 -2.09 5.15 -22.85
N VAL A 190 -1.14 6.04 -23.00
CA VAL A 190 -0.35 6.23 -24.22
C VAL A 190 1.11 6.02 -23.86
N VAL A 191 1.69 4.94 -24.40
CA VAL A 191 3.06 4.56 -24.09
C VAL A 191 4.03 5.46 -24.84
N VAL A 192 4.97 6.05 -24.12
CA VAL A 192 6.11 6.79 -24.68
C VAL A 192 7.29 5.83 -24.81
N LYS A 193 7.97 5.86 -25.96
CA LYS A 193 9.11 4.99 -26.23
C LYS A 193 10.29 5.29 -25.29
N ALA A 194 11.05 4.26 -24.99
CA ALA A 194 12.40 4.39 -24.46
C ALA A 194 13.41 4.07 -25.59
N ASP A 195 14.59 4.68 -25.54
CA ASP A 195 15.69 4.37 -26.44
C ASP A 195 16.40 3.04 -26.08
N SER A 196 17.45 2.70 -26.81
CA SER A 196 18.22 1.45 -26.57
C SER A 196 18.96 1.45 -25.24
N GLU A 197 19.17 2.60 -24.61
CA GLU A 197 19.81 2.74 -23.31
C GLU A 197 18.78 2.80 -22.16
N GLY A 198 17.49 2.79 -22.50
CA GLY A 198 16.39 2.84 -21.54
C GLY A 198 15.95 4.25 -21.15
N HIS A 199 16.49 5.29 -21.79
CA HIS A 199 16.07 6.67 -21.55
C HIS A 199 14.74 6.96 -22.25
N VAL A 200 13.99 7.88 -21.69
CA VAL A 200 12.74 8.34 -22.33
C VAL A 200 13.05 9.05 -23.65
N ASP A 201 12.47 8.56 -24.74
CA ASP A 201 12.57 9.23 -26.04
C ASP A 201 11.82 10.56 -26.00
N VAL A 202 12.57 11.63 -25.85
CA VAL A 202 12.03 13.01 -25.74
C VAL A 202 11.34 13.44 -27.02
N ALA A 203 11.77 12.95 -28.18
CA ALA A 203 11.13 13.29 -29.46
C ALA A 203 9.74 12.63 -29.56
N ASP A 204 9.64 11.34 -29.21
CA ASP A 204 8.37 10.63 -29.13
C ASP A 204 7.44 11.24 -28.06
N LEU A 205 7.99 11.62 -26.90
CA LEU A 205 7.24 12.31 -25.84
C LEU A 205 6.61 13.61 -26.33
N LYS A 206 7.40 14.46 -26.98
CA LYS A 206 6.92 15.74 -27.54
C LYS A 206 5.86 15.51 -28.61
N ALA A 207 6.09 14.56 -29.54
CA ALA A 207 5.14 14.23 -30.59
C ALA A 207 3.79 13.77 -30.00
N LYS A 208 3.82 12.91 -28.98
CA LYS A 208 2.61 12.44 -28.31
C LYS A 208 1.94 13.51 -27.48
N ALA A 209 2.69 14.35 -26.78
CA ALA A 209 2.12 15.47 -26.06
C ALA A 209 1.37 16.43 -27.01
N GLU A 210 1.91 16.73 -28.18
CA GLU A 210 1.22 17.54 -29.18
C GLU A 210 0.02 16.80 -29.80
N GLN A 211 0.17 15.52 -30.12
CA GLN A 211 -0.91 14.69 -30.67
C GLN A 211 -2.14 14.63 -29.75
N TYR A 212 -1.92 14.58 -28.45
CA TYR A 212 -2.97 14.43 -27.44
C TYR A 212 -3.23 15.70 -26.61
N LYS A 213 -2.72 16.87 -27.02
CA LYS A 213 -2.77 18.12 -26.28
C LYS A 213 -4.14 18.47 -25.69
N ASP A 214 -5.22 18.16 -26.41
CA ASP A 214 -6.58 18.48 -25.98
C ASP A 214 -7.16 17.45 -24.99
N THR A 215 -6.56 16.28 -24.90
CA THR A 215 -7.00 15.16 -24.05
C THR A 215 -5.95 14.74 -23.03
N LEU A 216 -4.77 15.31 -23.10
CA LEU A 216 -3.67 15.00 -22.17
C LEU A 216 -4.02 15.44 -20.75
N SER A 217 -3.97 14.49 -19.85
CA SER A 217 -4.20 14.68 -18.41
C SER A 217 -2.90 14.83 -17.65
N CYS A 218 -2.00 13.85 -17.83
CA CYS A 218 -0.75 13.82 -17.09
C CYS A 218 0.36 13.06 -17.83
N LEU A 219 1.58 13.29 -17.38
CA LEU A 219 2.76 12.46 -17.63
C LEU A 219 3.12 11.76 -16.32
N MET A 220 3.22 10.42 -16.36
CA MET A 220 3.63 9.62 -15.21
C MET A 220 4.97 8.97 -15.48
N VAL A 221 5.99 9.35 -14.74
CA VAL A 221 7.36 8.85 -14.86
C VAL A 221 7.85 8.28 -13.55
N THR A 222 8.61 7.20 -13.62
CA THR A 222 9.36 6.66 -12.49
C THR A 222 10.80 7.13 -12.59
N TYR A 223 11.33 7.67 -11.50
CA TYR A 223 12.65 8.23 -11.48
C TYR A 223 13.39 7.91 -10.17
N PRO A 224 14.59 7.32 -10.23
CA PRO A 224 15.23 6.79 -11.43
C PRO A 224 14.40 5.69 -12.11
N SER A 225 14.59 5.52 -13.44
CA SER A 225 13.86 4.50 -14.20
C SER A 225 14.29 3.08 -13.81
N THR A 226 13.58 2.06 -14.31
CA THR A 226 13.96 0.65 -14.11
C THR A 226 15.32 0.31 -14.72
N HIS A 227 15.84 1.13 -15.63
CA HIS A 227 17.16 1.03 -16.21
C HIS A 227 18.23 1.84 -15.45
N GLY A 228 17.85 2.47 -14.33
CA GLY A 228 18.76 3.27 -13.52
C GLY A 228 19.06 4.66 -14.11
N GLU A 229 18.23 5.13 -15.07
CA GLU A 229 18.39 6.46 -15.64
C GLU A 229 18.27 7.54 -14.56
N ILE A 230 19.28 8.38 -14.48
CA ILE A 230 19.32 9.61 -13.70
C ILE A 230 19.45 10.76 -14.70
N GLY A 231 18.35 11.08 -15.37
CA GLY A 231 18.34 12.04 -16.48
C GLY A 231 18.54 13.49 -16.05
N ARG A 232 18.95 14.30 -17.00
CA ARG A 232 19.20 15.74 -16.82
C ARG A 232 17.93 16.56 -16.52
N ALA A 233 16.77 16.05 -16.91
CA ALA A 233 15.49 16.76 -16.79
C ALA A 233 15.02 16.88 -15.33
N SER A 234 15.18 15.85 -14.52
CA SER A 234 14.59 15.82 -13.17
C SER A 234 15.28 16.73 -12.17
N CYS A 235 16.56 17.03 -12.36
CA CYS A 235 17.28 17.97 -11.45
C CYS A 235 16.84 19.43 -11.63
N ARG A 236 16.32 19.80 -12.80
CA ARG A 236 15.86 21.18 -13.08
C ARG A 236 14.38 21.41 -12.75
N GLU A 237 13.53 20.40 -12.92
CA GLU A 237 12.08 20.57 -12.73
C GLU A 237 11.64 20.49 -11.28
N ARG A 238 12.45 19.90 -10.41
CA ARG A 238 12.15 19.86 -8.97
C ARG A 238 12.25 21.24 -8.28
N VAL A 239 12.82 22.21 -8.94
CA VAL A 239 13.09 23.55 -8.38
C VAL A 239 12.19 24.65 -8.99
N SER A 240 11.40 24.36 -10.02
CA SER A 240 10.73 25.38 -10.79
C SER A 240 9.24 25.15 -11.04
N SER A 241 8.50 24.68 -10.06
CA SER A 241 7.04 24.77 -10.15
C SER A 241 6.47 25.47 -8.94
N PRO A 242 6.38 26.79 -8.95
CA PRO A 242 5.28 27.46 -8.34
C PRO A 242 4.17 27.55 -9.38
N VAL A 243 3.10 26.85 -9.21
CA VAL A 243 1.79 27.25 -9.73
C VAL A 243 0.77 27.10 -8.62
#